data_ac7f60f4a6c25cbdc3ea3c83aaed884a
#
_entry.id   ac7f60f4a6c25cbdc3ea3c83aaed884a
#
_cell.length_a   1.000
_cell.length_b   1.000
_cell.length_c   1.000
_cell.angle_alpha   90.00
_cell.angle_beta   90.00
_cell.angle_gamma   90.00
#
_symmetry.space_group_name_H-M   'P 1'
#
loop_
_entity.id
_entity.type
_entity.pdbx_description
1 polymer ?
#
loop_
_entity_poly.entity_id
_entity_poly.type
_entity_poly.pdbx_seq_one_letter_code
_entity_poly.pdbx_strand_id
1 'polypeptide(L)'
;MVKYNEPALDATFHALADPTRRAILARLSLGQASVGELADPFEISLPAVSKHLKVLEGADLITRHRDGRVSRMEFNPDAMMGAVDWITHYKKFWESQLDRLARYLDETNPTGEDTNATNTKD
;
A
#
# COMPACT_ATOMS: atom_id res chain seq x y z
N MET A 1 -6.17 -21.66 11.61
CA MET A 1 -5.28 -21.09 10.60
C MET A 1 -6.02 -20.14 9.69
N VAL A 2 -5.44 -18.98 9.49
CA VAL A 2 -6.07 -18.00 8.63
C VAL A 2 -5.75 -18.30 7.18
N LYS A 3 -6.78 -18.27 6.36
CA LYS A 3 -6.59 -18.45 4.93
C LYS A 3 -6.82 -17.14 4.22
N TYR A 4 -5.91 -16.83 3.34
CA TYR A 4 -6.02 -15.63 2.53
C TYR A 4 -6.38 -16.01 1.11
N ASN A 5 -7.09 -15.13 0.44
CA ASN A 5 -7.36 -15.27 -0.98
C ASN A 5 -6.08 -14.86 -1.70
N GLU A 6 -5.27 -15.84 -2.08
CA GLU A 6 -3.96 -15.55 -2.68
C GLU A 6 -4.04 -14.73 -3.95
N PRO A 7 -4.93 -15.05 -4.90
CA PRO A 7 -5.03 -14.19 -6.08
C PRO A 7 -5.44 -12.76 -5.76
N ALA A 8 -6.29 -12.56 -4.76
CA ALA A 8 -6.69 -11.22 -4.37
C ALA A 8 -5.53 -10.47 -3.71
N LEU A 9 -4.73 -11.16 -2.89
CA LEU A 9 -3.55 -10.56 -2.29
C LEU A 9 -2.53 -10.16 -3.36
N ASP A 10 -2.31 -11.05 -4.33
CA ASP A 10 -1.37 -10.76 -5.42
C ASP A 10 -1.81 -9.52 -6.18
N ALA A 11 -3.10 -9.43 -6.49
CA ALA A 11 -3.63 -8.28 -7.22
C ALA A 11 -3.47 -7.00 -6.42
N THR A 12 -3.72 -7.05 -5.11
CA THR A 12 -3.58 -5.90 -4.25
C THR A 12 -2.12 -5.42 -4.20
N PHE A 13 -1.20 -6.33 -3.96
CA PHE A 13 0.22 -5.94 -3.88
C PHE A 13 0.74 -5.47 -5.23
N HIS A 14 0.29 -6.10 -6.31
CA HIS A 14 0.67 -5.64 -7.64
C HIS A 14 0.18 -4.20 -7.88
N ALA A 15 -1.07 -3.92 -7.52
CA ALA A 15 -1.61 -2.58 -7.70
C ALA A 15 -0.86 -1.56 -6.86
N LEU A 16 -0.41 -1.93 -5.68
CA LEU A 16 0.31 -1.03 -4.79
C LEU A 16 1.80 -0.88 -5.16
N ALA A 17 2.27 -1.63 -6.14
CA ALA A 17 3.68 -1.60 -6.50
C ALA A 17 4.09 -0.39 -7.33
N ASP A 18 3.15 0.47 -7.67
CA ASP A 18 3.42 1.65 -8.49
C ASP A 18 3.16 2.93 -7.70
N PRO A 19 4.09 3.90 -7.71
CA PRO A 19 3.90 5.11 -6.90
C PRO A 19 2.71 5.96 -7.33
N THR A 20 2.41 6.01 -8.63
CA THR A 20 1.26 6.78 -9.10
C THR A 20 -0.02 6.16 -8.58
N ARG A 21 -0.13 4.83 -8.63
CA ARG A 21 -1.32 4.17 -8.11
C ARG A 21 -1.47 4.38 -6.61
N ARG A 22 -0.37 4.34 -5.85
CA ARG A 22 -0.44 4.63 -4.41
C ARG A 22 -0.91 6.07 -4.16
N ALA A 23 -0.45 7.02 -4.97
CA ALA A 23 -0.88 8.40 -4.83
C ALA A 23 -2.35 8.58 -5.17
N ILE A 24 -2.83 7.86 -6.17
CA ILE A 24 -4.26 7.88 -6.52
C ILE A 24 -5.09 7.37 -5.33
N LEU A 25 -4.68 6.26 -4.73
CA LEU A 25 -5.41 5.74 -3.58
C LEU A 25 -5.38 6.69 -2.41
N ALA A 26 -4.24 7.35 -2.17
CA ALA A 26 -4.14 8.34 -1.10
C ALA A 26 -5.13 9.48 -1.34
N ARG A 27 -5.24 9.93 -2.58
CA ARG A 27 -6.20 10.98 -2.91
C ARG A 27 -7.64 10.51 -2.66
N LEU A 28 -7.94 9.27 -3.08
CA LEU A 28 -9.29 8.72 -2.94
C LEU A 28 -9.65 8.42 -1.49
N SER A 29 -8.67 8.29 -0.61
CA SER A 29 -8.97 8.12 0.80
C SER A 29 -9.57 9.38 1.40
N LEU A 30 -9.46 10.51 0.71
CA LEU A 30 -10.05 11.78 1.15
C LEU A 30 -11.45 11.97 0.60
N GLY A 31 -11.88 11.15 -0.35
CA GLY A 31 -13.20 11.26 -0.94
C GLY A 31 -13.19 10.90 -2.40
N GLN A 32 -14.36 10.75 -2.99
CA GLN A 32 -14.50 10.41 -4.38
C GLN A 32 -13.84 11.46 -5.28
N ALA A 33 -13.41 11.05 -6.44
CA ALA A 33 -12.82 11.95 -7.43
C ALA A 33 -13.10 11.42 -8.83
N SER A 34 -13.20 12.34 -9.78
CA SER A 34 -13.35 11.98 -11.19
C SER A 34 -11.98 11.65 -11.77
N VAL A 35 -11.99 11.03 -12.95
CA VAL A 35 -10.74 10.71 -13.66
C VAL A 35 -9.92 11.99 -13.90
N GLY A 36 -10.59 13.07 -14.31
CA GLY A 36 -9.88 14.32 -14.55
C GLY A 36 -9.23 14.89 -13.30
N GLU A 37 -9.95 14.82 -12.18
CA GLU A 37 -9.41 15.28 -10.90
C GLU A 37 -8.21 14.46 -10.47
N LEU A 38 -8.22 13.17 -10.77
CA LEU A 38 -7.11 12.31 -10.44
C LEU A 38 -5.91 12.52 -11.34
N ALA A 39 -6.14 12.88 -12.60
CA ALA A 39 -5.05 13.08 -13.56
C ALA A 39 -4.28 14.37 -13.30
N ASP A 40 -4.97 15.37 -12.81
CA ASP A 40 -4.45 16.72 -12.73
C ASP A 40 -3.08 16.84 -12.06
N PRO A 41 -2.88 16.31 -10.86
CA PRO A 41 -1.60 16.50 -10.17
C PRO A 41 -0.43 15.71 -10.74
N PHE A 42 -0.66 14.77 -11.66
CA PHE A 42 0.40 13.89 -12.13
C PHE A 42 1.01 14.31 -13.46
N GLU A 43 0.39 15.26 -14.14
CA GLU A 43 0.88 15.70 -15.45
C GLU A 43 1.04 14.56 -16.43
N ILE A 44 0.15 13.57 -16.34
CA ILE A 44 0.14 12.46 -17.29
C ILE A 44 -1.19 12.48 -18.02
N SER A 45 -1.23 11.77 -19.14
CA SER A 45 -2.42 11.78 -20.00
C SER A 45 -3.57 11.04 -19.33
N LEU A 46 -4.79 11.38 -19.75
CA LEU A 46 -5.97 10.66 -19.27
C LEU A 46 -5.90 9.17 -19.59
N PRO A 47 -5.45 8.75 -20.77
CA PRO A 47 -5.29 7.31 -21.02
C PRO A 47 -4.33 6.64 -20.05
N ALA A 48 -3.26 7.32 -19.64
CA ALA A 48 -2.32 6.76 -18.68
C ALA A 48 -2.97 6.60 -17.30
N VAL A 49 -3.73 7.61 -16.86
CA VAL A 49 -4.48 7.51 -15.61
C VAL A 49 -5.48 6.37 -15.70
N SER A 50 -6.18 6.25 -16.83
CA SER A 50 -7.17 5.19 -17.02
C SER A 50 -6.56 3.81 -16.87
N LYS A 51 -5.32 3.61 -17.36
CA LYS A 51 -4.64 2.33 -17.20
C LYS A 51 -4.39 2.03 -15.73
N HIS A 52 -3.94 3.02 -14.97
CA HIS A 52 -3.73 2.84 -13.53
C HIS A 52 -5.04 2.52 -12.82
N LEU A 53 -6.12 3.21 -13.22
CA LEU A 53 -7.42 2.97 -12.60
C LEU A 53 -7.92 1.57 -12.90
N LYS A 54 -7.66 1.04 -14.11
CA LYS A 54 -8.06 -0.32 -14.44
C LYS A 54 -7.35 -1.35 -13.55
N VAL A 55 -6.08 -1.13 -13.28
CA VAL A 55 -5.34 -2.02 -12.37
C VAL A 55 -5.94 -1.98 -10.98
N LEU A 56 -6.24 -0.78 -10.49
CA LEU A 56 -6.84 -0.63 -9.17
C LEU A 56 -8.24 -1.23 -9.09
N GLU A 57 -9.04 -1.05 -10.16
CA GLU A 57 -10.36 -1.67 -10.22
C GLU A 57 -10.25 -3.19 -10.24
N GLY A 58 -9.30 -3.71 -11.00
CA GLY A 58 -9.10 -5.15 -11.09
C GLY A 58 -8.72 -5.78 -9.76
N ALA A 59 -8.11 -5.01 -8.87
CA ALA A 59 -7.77 -5.46 -7.53
C ALA A 59 -8.87 -5.15 -6.52
N ASP A 60 -10.00 -4.62 -6.98
CA ASP A 60 -11.15 -4.22 -6.14
C ASP A 60 -10.77 -3.16 -5.09
N LEU A 61 -9.72 -2.40 -5.36
CA LEU A 61 -9.31 -1.33 -4.43
C LEU A 61 -10.11 -0.07 -4.64
N ILE A 62 -10.74 0.08 -5.80
CA ILE A 62 -11.60 1.21 -6.08
C ILE A 62 -12.86 0.73 -6.78
N THR A 63 -13.92 1.50 -6.64
CA THR A 63 -15.20 1.25 -7.31
C THR A 63 -15.49 2.44 -8.21
N ARG A 64 -15.98 2.16 -9.41
CA ARG A 64 -16.35 3.19 -10.35
C ARG A 64 -17.84 3.45 -10.29
N HIS A 65 -18.20 4.70 -10.16
CA HIS A 65 -19.61 5.12 -10.17
C HIS A 65 -19.85 6.01 -11.36
N ARG A 66 -20.89 5.72 -12.14
CA ARG A 66 -21.29 6.56 -13.25
C ARG A 66 -22.31 7.59 -12.77
N ASP A 67 -22.04 8.83 -13.07
CA ASP A 67 -22.96 9.91 -12.77
C ASP A 67 -23.11 10.71 -14.06
N GLY A 68 -24.08 10.32 -14.88
CA GLY A 68 -24.23 10.89 -16.19
C GLY A 68 -23.04 10.52 -17.06
N ARG A 69 -22.33 11.54 -17.54
CA ARG A 69 -21.14 11.33 -18.38
C ARG A 69 -19.86 11.26 -17.59
N VAL A 70 -19.93 11.49 -16.29
CA VAL A 70 -18.76 11.54 -15.43
C VAL A 70 -18.60 10.23 -14.69
N SER A 71 -17.39 9.70 -14.71
CA SER A 71 -17.06 8.54 -13.86
C SER A 71 -16.36 9.05 -12.64
N ARG A 72 -16.82 8.63 -11.48
CA ARG A 72 -16.19 8.95 -10.21
C ARG A 72 -15.66 7.68 -9.58
N MET A 73 -14.46 7.79 -9.05
CA MET A 73 -13.82 6.67 -8.38
C MET A 73 -13.98 6.82 -6.88
N GLU A 74 -14.18 5.70 -6.22
CA GLU A 74 -14.30 5.67 -4.76
C GLU A 74 -13.40 4.58 -4.23
N PHE A 75 -12.66 4.87 -3.16
CA PHE A 75 -11.81 3.89 -2.51
C PHE A 75 -12.67 2.81 -1.87
N ASN A 76 -12.27 1.55 -2.04
CA ASN A 76 -12.93 0.42 -1.44
C ASN A 76 -11.98 -0.19 -0.40
N PRO A 77 -12.20 0.11 0.89
CA PRO A 77 -11.27 -0.38 1.91
C PRO A 77 -11.31 -1.88 2.13
N ASP A 78 -12.40 -2.56 1.71
CA ASP A 78 -12.53 -3.98 1.98
C ASP A 78 -11.39 -4.81 1.37
N ALA A 79 -11.04 -4.50 0.12
CA ALA A 79 -9.97 -5.23 -0.53
C ALA A 79 -8.62 -4.98 0.14
N MET A 80 -8.42 -3.77 0.66
CA MET A 80 -7.18 -3.43 1.34
C MET A 80 -7.03 -4.20 2.65
N MET A 81 -8.15 -4.56 3.29
CA MET A 81 -8.11 -5.24 4.57
C MET A 81 -7.39 -6.59 4.49
N GLY A 82 -7.52 -7.30 3.38
CA GLY A 82 -6.80 -8.56 3.21
C GLY A 82 -5.30 -8.37 3.29
N ALA A 83 -4.80 -7.32 2.65
CA ALA A 83 -3.37 -7.02 2.69
C ALA A 83 -2.95 -6.55 4.08
N VAL A 84 -3.77 -5.73 4.72
CA VAL A 84 -3.50 -5.26 6.08
C VAL A 84 -3.44 -6.46 7.04
N ASP A 85 -4.40 -7.38 6.93
CA ASP A 85 -4.42 -8.55 7.78
C ASP A 85 -3.18 -9.42 7.56
N TRP A 86 -2.78 -9.60 6.32
CA TRP A 86 -1.60 -10.38 6.02
C TRP A 86 -0.35 -9.74 6.66
N ILE A 87 -0.20 -8.44 6.47
CA ILE A 87 0.94 -7.71 7.02
C ILE A 87 0.93 -7.78 8.55
N THR A 88 -0.23 -7.58 9.15
CA THR A 88 -0.36 -7.60 10.60
C THR A 88 -0.04 -8.98 11.17
N HIS A 89 -0.50 -10.04 10.47
CA HIS A 89 -0.25 -11.40 10.90
C HIS A 89 1.25 -11.71 10.96
N TYR A 90 2.00 -11.23 9.99
CA TYR A 90 3.44 -11.52 9.92
C TYR A 90 4.30 -10.47 10.60
N LYS A 91 3.72 -9.37 11.04
CA LYS A 91 4.48 -8.29 11.66
C LYS A 91 5.22 -8.75 12.89
N LYS A 92 4.55 -9.49 13.76
CA LYS A 92 5.19 -9.99 14.97
C LYS A 92 6.35 -10.92 14.65
N PHE A 93 6.16 -11.76 13.64
CA PHE A 93 7.23 -12.67 13.24
C PHE A 93 8.46 -11.89 12.81
N TRP A 94 8.28 -10.88 11.95
CA TRP A 94 9.41 -10.08 11.49
C TRP A 94 10.05 -9.29 12.61
N GLU A 95 9.25 -8.73 13.50
CA GLU A 95 9.78 -8.00 14.66
C GLU A 95 10.61 -8.91 15.53
N SER A 96 10.15 -10.12 15.74
CA SER A 96 10.88 -11.09 16.54
C SER A 96 12.23 -11.44 15.92
N GLN A 97 12.24 -11.60 14.60
CA GLN A 97 13.49 -11.89 13.88
C GLN A 97 14.48 -10.73 13.98
N LEU A 98 13.98 -9.50 13.87
CA LEU A 98 14.82 -8.32 13.97
C LEU A 98 15.36 -8.15 15.38
N ASP A 99 14.55 -8.43 16.38
CA ASP A 99 15.00 -8.38 17.78
C ASP A 99 16.10 -9.40 18.04
N ARG A 100 15.94 -10.59 17.49
CA ARG A 100 16.96 -11.63 17.62
C ARG A 100 18.27 -11.22 16.98
N LEU A 101 18.18 -10.62 15.81
CA LEU A 101 19.37 -10.13 15.13
C LEU A 101 20.05 -9.04 15.93
N ALA A 102 19.27 -8.12 16.48
CA ALA A 102 19.81 -7.03 17.28
C ALA A 102 20.57 -7.57 18.49
N ARG A 103 19.99 -8.56 19.18
CA ARG A 103 20.66 -9.17 20.32
C ARG A 103 21.96 -9.84 19.90
N TYR A 104 21.93 -10.54 18.76
CA TYR A 104 23.13 -11.20 18.27
C TYR A 104 24.23 -10.18 18.00
N LEU A 105 23.90 -9.06 17.39
CA LEU A 105 24.88 -8.02 17.11
C LEU A 105 25.46 -7.41 18.40
N ASP A 106 24.63 -7.25 19.40
CA ASP A 106 25.08 -6.75 20.68
C ASP A 106 26.09 -7.72 21.34
N GLU A 107 25.78 -9.01 21.27
CA GLU A 107 26.64 -10.02 21.86
C GLU A 107 27.97 -10.15 21.15
N THR A 108 27.97 -9.95 19.81
CA THR A 108 29.20 -10.07 19.03
C THR A 108 29.96 -8.78 18.93
N ASN A 109 29.44 -7.69 19.50
CA ASN A 109 30.13 -6.43 19.57
C ASN A 109 30.25 -5.99 21.03
N PRO A 110 31.09 -6.66 21.80
CA PRO A 110 31.16 -6.44 23.24
C PRO A 110 31.63 -5.06 23.65
N THR A 111 32.24 -4.29 22.74
CA THR A 111 32.66 -2.93 23.09
C THR A 111 31.47 -2.02 23.26
N GLY A 112 30.34 -2.41 22.70
CA GLY A 112 29.13 -1.65 22.85
C GLY A 112 29.15 -0.29 22.25
N GLU A 113 30.04 -0.12 21.37
CA GLU A 113 30.17 1.16 20.81
C GLU A 113 28.98 1.58 20.19
N ASP A 114 28.51 2.00 20.33
CA ASP A 114 27.56 2.19 19.71
C ASP A 114 27.18 3.19 19.19
N THR A 115 27.24 3.37 18.89
CA THR A 115 26.99 4.13 18.50
C THR A 115 25.88 4.65 18.10
N ASN A 116 25.63 4.64 18.12
CA ASN A 116 24.81 5.12 17.86
C ASN A 116 23.85 5.51 17.59
N ALA A 117 23.69 5.69 17.62
CA ALA A 117 22.92 5.90 17.43
C ALA A 117 21.84 6.38 17.03
N THR A 118 21.76 6.70 16.95
CA THR A 118 20.92 7.08 16.66
C THR A 118 19.75 7.25 16.31
N ASN A 119 19.51 7.25 16.34
CA ASN A 119 18.54 7.26 16.15
C ASN A 119 17.49 7.54 15.78
N THR A 120 17.07 7.63 15.75
CA THR A 120 16.24 7.76 15.50
C THR A 120 15.17 7.92 15.28
N LYS A 121 14.57 8.06 15.44
CA LYS A 121 13.63 8.14 15.32
C LYS A 121 12.86 8.55 14.97
N ASP A 122 12.44 8.61 14.82
CA ASP A 122 11.64 8.82 14.59
C ASP A 122 11.01 8.90 14.35
#